data_9e078c44b91dffb655b219e16008291c
#
_entry.id   9e078c44b91dffb655b219e16008291c
#
_cell.length_a   1.000
_cell.length_b   1.000
_cell.length_c   1.000
_cell.angle_alpha   90.00
_cell.angle_beta   90.00
_cell.angle_gamma   90.00
#
_symmetry.space_group_name_H-M   'P 1'
#
loop_
_entity.id
_entity.type
_entity.pdbx_description
1 polymer ?
#
loop_
_entity_poly.entity_id
_entity_poly.type
_entity_poly.pdbx_seq_one_letter_code
_entity_poly.pdbx_strand_id
1 'polypeptide(L)'
;MKKKLLSLLLCTTMAATALTGCGGSEKTEETAKTETVQTETQETTEPEVEQNTAEVTSDDVKAALADANAVVLDARTQDAYAGWSTENNKLGGHIEGASGFSAIWLTCAYDDDANNDNRTREERLEIAMEEKGISADTKVIVYDENGTDAAAVAEYLTGKGVKDVRVFELAKWDGALVKYTNYQTILPPSVVKKLIDGETVAEIGEVKDLKILEFSWGDEEVSGYTAGHVPTAIHINSDDVDDENNIYILDKDEILFETVKNAGVTVDSTVVVTGEGLFSCHLATILKYLGVKNVYIMSGGASGWTDAGYEAETGSNIPVPVADFGADTPLNPDYIDDVEEVTLLLADENAQVVDTRAYKEFTGESSGYSYVEEAGRLNGAIFGQEDGSAQGADCNGSSMMYYENIDGTMRDASEILEMWSNSNVDVNKHLSFYCGGGYRAAAVMWYAQAMGLENTSLYNDGWAGWIVFEKDAVKGTYEDPQPAN
;
A
#
# COMPACT_ATOMS: atom_id res chain seq x y z
N MET A 1 3.27 30.64 30.96
CA MET A 1 2.22 30.12 31.88
C MET A 1 1.25 29.29 31.05
N LYS A 2 1.46 28.01 31.17
CA LYS A 2 0.54 26.87 31.16
C LYS A 2 -0.81 27.02 30.43
N LYS A 3 -0.99 26.17 29.39
CA LYS A 3 -2.14 25.24 29.36
C LYS A 3 -1.78 24.03 28.47
N LYS A 4 -1.47 22.94 29.09
CA LYS A 4 -1.46 21.60 28.48
C LYS A 4 -2.91 21.19 28.33
N LEU A 5 -3.35 20.82 27.12
CA LEU A 5 -4.54 20.01 26.92
C LEU A 5 -4.12 18.58 26.63
N LEU A 6 -4.52 17.74 27.52
CA LEU A 6 -4.36 16.29 27.53
C LEU A 6 -5.46 15.70 26.62
N SER A 7 -5.11 15.03 25.57
CA SER A 7 -6.01 14.10 24.88
C SER A 7 -5.87 12.73 25.53
N LEU A 8 -6.92 12.31 26.22
CA LEU A 8 -7.05 11.00 26.84
C LEU A 8 -7.64 10.04 25.81
N LEU A 9 -6.85 9.13 25.32
CA LEU A 9 -7.37 7.93 24.64
C LEU A 9 -7.66 6.88 25.69
N LEU A 10 -8.88 6.40 25.71
CA LEU A 10 -9.41 5.45 26.68
C LEU A 10 -9.14 4.03 26.17
N CYS A 11 -8.10 3.37 26.65
CA CYS A 11 -7.95 1.93 26.51
C CYS A 11 -8.87 1.21 27.50
N THR A 12 -9.88 0.50 27.02
CA THR A 12 -10.70 -0.41 27.82
C THR A 12 -10.11 -1.81 27.80
N THR A 13 -9.38 -2.14 28.84
CA THR A 13 -8.97 -3.53 29.15
C THR A 13 -10.15 -4.33 29.66
N MET A 14 -10.54 -5.40 28.99
CA MET A 14 -11.45 -6.43 29.52
C MET A 14 -10.68 -7.40 30.40
N ALA A 15 -10.92 -7.31 31.71
CA ALA A 15 -10.45 -8.30 32.67
C ALA A 15 -11.45 -9.46 32.76
N ALA A 16 -10.99 -10.67 32.49
CA ALA A 16 -11.70 -11.91 32.72
C ALA A 16 -11.68 -12.25 34.23
N THR A 17 -12.83 -12.27 34.90
CA THR A 17 -12.97 -12.83 36.22
C THR A 17 -13.62 -14.20 36.15
N ALA A 18 -12.86 -15.22 36.50
CA ALA A 18 -13.37 -16.55 36.83
C ALA A 18 -13.94 -16.56 38.24
N LEU A 19 -15.17 -17.01 38.40
CA LEU A 19 -15.72 -17.35 39.70
C LEU A 19 -16.25 -18.79 39.69
N THR A 20 -15.57 -19.61 40.46
CA THR A 20 -16.00 -20.95 40.91
C THR A 20 -17.04 -20.83 41.99
N GLY A 21 -18.08 -21.66 41.91
CA GLY A 21 -19.03 -21.83 43.00
C GLY A 21 -19.81 -23.15 42.89
N CYS A 22 -19.51 -24.07 43.78
CA CYS A 22 -20.14 -25.37 43.98
C CYS A 22 -21.53 -25.26 44.65
N GLY A 23 -22.40 -26.25 44.34
CA GLY A 23 -23.38 -26.68 45.33
C GLY A 23 -24.75 -27.17 44.83
N GLY A 24 -24.97 -28.47 44.79
CA GLY A 24 -26.09 -29.16 45.46
C GLY A 24 -27.41 -29.43 44.71
N SER A 25 -27.58 -30.68 44.31
CA SER A 25 -28.78 -31.56 44.37
C SER A 25 -30.20 -30.98 44.34
N GLU A 26 -31.05 -31.44 43.42
CA GLU A 26 -32.07 -32.48 43.73
C GLU A 26 -32.85 -32.91 42.46
N LYS A 27 -33.19 -34.23 42.45
CA LYS A 27 -33.99 -34.94 41.46
C LYS A 27 -35.47 -34.55 41.54
N THR A 28 -36.15 -34.50 40.38
CA THR A 28 -37.48 -35.07 40.25
C THR A 28 -37.70 -35.55 38.79
N GLU A 29 -38.04 -36.82 38.71
CA GLU A 29 -38.56 -37.49 37.49
C GLU A 29 -40.01 -37.04 37.27
N GLU A 30 -40.34 -36.77 36.00
CA GLU A 30 -41.74 -36.92 35.56
C GLU A 30 -41.75 -37.35 34.07
N THR A 31 -42.34 -38.49 33.89
CA THR A 31 -42.60 -39.23 32.66
C THR A 31 -43.75 -38.59 31.86
N ALA A 32 -43.60 -38.30 30.59
CA ALA A 32 -44.74 -38.19 29.65
C ALA A 32 -44.39 -38.48 28.20
N LYS A 33 -44.85 -39.57 27.75
CA LYS A 33 -45.42 -39.98 26.45
C LYS A 33 -44.90 -39.36 25.16
N THR A 34 -44.34 -40.28 24.39
CA THR A 34 -44.05 -40.25 22.95
C THR A 34 -45.32 -40.05 22.11
N GLU A 35 -45.39 -38.98 21.32
CA GLU A 35 -46.21 -38.90 20.12
C GLU A 35 -45.31 -38.72 18.92
N THR A 36 -45.35 -39.70 18.04
CA THR A 36 -44.60 -39.75 16.76
C THR A 36 -45.35 -38.90 15.77
N VAL A 37 -44.81 -37.74 15.42
CA VAL A 37 -45.24 -36.96 14.25
C VAL A 37 -44.25 -37.30 13.13
N GLN A 38 -44.69 -37.97 12.12
CA GLN A 38 -43.95 -38.14 10.86
C GLN A 38 -43.98 -36.79 10.10
N THR A 39 -42.83 -36.14 10.08
CA THR A 39 -42.59 -35.02 9.19
C THR A 39 -41.92 -35.54 7.92
N GLU A 40 -42.64 -35.49 6.83
CA GLU A 40 -42.10 -35.71 5.47
C GLU A 40 -41.03 -34.63 5.22
N THR A 41 -39.77 -35.07 5.13
CA THR A 41 -38.66 -34.25 4.67
C THR A 41 -38.78 -34.15 3.16
N GLN A 42 -39.26 -33.02 2.61
CA GLN A 42 -39.00 -32.69 1.22
C GLN A 42 -37.49 -32.38 1.09
N GLU A 43 -36.80 -33.28 0.43
CA GLU A 43 -35.48 -33.02 -0.13
C GLU A 43 -35.62 -31.93 -1.21
N THR A 44 -35.26 -30.71 -0.85
CA THR A 44 -34.98 -29.66 -1.83
C THR A 44 -33.59 -30.00 -2.39
N THR A 45 -33.54 -30.61 -3.56
CA THR A 45 -32.33 -30.69 -4.37
C THR A 45 -31.95 -29.29 -4.78
N GLU A 46 -30.92 -28.70 -4.15
CA GLU A 46 -30.18 -27.59 -4.75
C GLU A 46 -29.63 -28.05 -6.10
N PRO A 47 -29.70 -27.21 -7.14
CA PRO A 47 -29.12 -27.55 -8.43
C PRO A 47 -27.61 -27.73 -8.24
N GLU A 48 -27.09 -28.96 -8.41
CA GLU A 48 -25.67 -29.22 -8.62
C GLU A 48 -25.24 -28.34 -9.82
N VAL A 49 -24.45 -27.31 -9.53
CA VAL A 49 -23.71 -26.58 -10.56
C VAL A 49 -22.69 -27.58 -11.11
N GLU A 50 -22.91 -28.06 -12.34
CA GLU A 50 -21.90 -28.86 -13.05
C GLU A 50 -20.63 -27.99 -13.17
N GLN A 51 -19.70 -28.18 -12.25
CA GLN A 51 -18.36 -27.62 -12.38
C GLN A 51 -17.74 -28.22 -13.64
N ASN A 52 -17.41 -27.36 -14.59
CA ASN A 52 -16.67 -27.76 -15.77
C ASN A 52 -15.26 -28.22 -15.35
N THR A 53 -15.09 -29.52 -15.17
CA THR A 53 -13.85 -30.14 -14.70
C THR A 53 -12.79 -30.30 -15.79
N ALA A 54 -13.01 -29.74 -16.98
CA ALA A 54 -12.01 -29.77 -18.04
C ALA A 54 -10.79 -28.94 -17.63
N GLU A 55 -9.61 -29.49 -17.81
CA GLU A 55 -8.33 -28.80 -17.54
C GLU A 55 -8.24 -27.54 -18.40
N VAL A 56 -7.93 -26.40 -17.77
CA VAL A 56 -7.72 -25.11 -18.45
C VAL A 56 -6.37 -25.15 -19.16
N THR A 57 -6.37 -24.76 -20.42
CA THR A 57 -5.16 -24.69 -21.26
C THR A 57 -4.68 -23.27 -21.47
N SER A 58 -3.45 -23.09 -21.94
CA SER A 58 -2.91 -21.78 -22.34
C SER A 58 -3.80 -21.10 -23.41
N ASP A 59 -4.39 -21.87 -24.33
CA ASP A 59 -5.31 -21.33 -25.35
C ASP A 59 -6.63 -20.84 -24.73
N ASP A 60 -7.14 -21.48 -23.67
CA ASP A 60 -8.32 -20.99 -22.94
C ASP A 60 -8.02 -19.64 -22.25
N VAL A 61 -6.84 -19.48 -21.66
CA VAL A 61 -6.40 -18.21 -21.06
C VAL A 61 -6.30 -17.12 -22.12
N LYS A 62 -5.68 -17.39 -23.28
CA LYS A 62 -5.63 -16.43 -24.40
C LYS A 62 -7.00 -16.06 -24.92
N ALA A 63 -7.91 -17.01 -24.97
CA ALA A 63 -9.31 -16.76 -25.37
C ALA A 63 -10.05 -15.89 -24.32
N ALA A 64 -9.81 -16.12 -23.04
CA ALA A 64 -10.38 -15.32 -21.95
C ALA A 64 -9.87 -13.87 -21.99
N LEU A 65 -8.57 -13.64 -22.19
CA LEU A 65 -7.99 -12.31 -22.35
C LEU A 65 -8.56 -11.51 -23.55
N ALA A 66 -9.12 -12.20 -24.54
CA ALA A 66 -9.76 -11.57 -25.70
C ALA A 66 -11.29 -11.44 -25.56
N ASP A 67 -11.90 -11.99 -24.51
CA ASP A 67 -13.36 -11.97 -24.26
C ASP A 67 -13.69 -10.86 -23.26
N ALA A 68 -14.43 -9.84 -23.68
CA ALA A 68 -14.85 -8.74 -22.80
C ALA A 68 -15.75 -9.17 -21.61
N ASN A 69 -16.24 -10.42 -21.60
CA ASN A 69 -17.01 -10.98 -20.48
C ASN A 69 -16.19 -11.97 -19.63
N ALA A 70 -14.88 -11.97 -19.79
CA ALA A 70 -13.98 -12.81 -19.00
C ALA A 70 -12.89 -11.99 -18.34
N VAL A 71 -12.41 -12.48 -17.20
CA VAL A 71 -11.30 -11.89 -16.44
C VAL A 71 -10.28 -12.99 -16.13
N VAL A 72 -9.00 -12.67 -16.27
CA VAL A 72 -7.89 -13.53 -15.88
C VAL A 72 -7.23 -12.92 -14.66
N LEU A 73 -7.14 -13.70 -13.58
CA LEU A 73 -6.63 -13.25 -12.28
C LEU A 73 -5.35 -13.98 -11.90
N ASP A 74 -4.36 -13.23 -11.43
CA ASP A 74 -3.17 -13.74 -10.75
C ASP A 74 -3.44 -13.81 -9.24
N ALA A 75 -3.45 -15.02 -8.68
CA ALA A 75 -3.70 -15.23 -7.26
C ALA A 75 -2.43 -15.15 -6.41
N ARG A 76 -1.26 -15.00 -7.02
CA ARG A 76 0.03 -14.89 -6.33
C ARG A 76 0.17 -13.54 -5.64
N THR A 77 1.25 -13.38 -4.85
CA THR A 77 1.57 -12.10 -4.23
C THR A 77 1.83 -11.01 -5.29
N GLN A 78 1.55 -9.75 -4.92
CA GLN A 78 1.83 -8.60 -5.78
C GLN A 78 3.31 -8.52 -6.19
N ASP A 79 4.22 -8.94 -5.34
CA ASP A 79 5.65 -8.99 -5.66
C ASP A 79 5.95 -9.95 -6.81
N ALA A 80 5.32 -11.13 -6.81
CA ALA A 80 5.45 -12.10 -7.90
C ALA A 80 4.81 -11.56 -9.19
N TYR A 81 3.65 -10.92 -9.09
CA TYR A 81 2.98 -10.25 -10.19
C TYR A 81 3.87 -9.16 -10.80
N ALA A 82 4.46 -8.30 -9.97
CA ALA A 82 5.33 -7.20 -10.40
C ALA A 82 6.62 -7.69 -11.09
N GLY A 83 7.19 -8.83 -10.66
CA GLY A 83 8.39 -9.32 -11.33
C GLY A 83 9.34 -10.18 -10.51
N TRP A 84 9.14 -10.27 -9.19
CA TRP A 84 10.02 -11.02 -8.32
C TRP A 84 9.83 -12.53 -8.40
N SER A 85 10.94 -13.27 -8.38
CA SER A 85 10.93 -14.70 -8.10
C SER A 85 11.17 -14.91 -6.61
N THR A 86 10.24 -15.57 -5.94
CA THR A 86 10.30 -15.85 -4.49
C THR A 86 10.37 -17.35 -4.23
N GLU A 87 10.46 -17.76 -2.96
CA GLU A 87 10.49 -19.20 -2.63
C GLU A 87 9.20 -19.89 -3.04
N ASN A 88 8.07 -19.24 -2.89
CA ASN A 88 6.75 -19.79 -3.20
C ASN A 88 6.33 -19.53 -4.65
N ASN A 89 6.90 -18.51 -5.31
CA ASN A 89 6.60 -18.11 -6.69
C ASN A 89 7.91 -18.00 -7.48
N LYS A 90 8.25 -19.04 -8.23
CA LYS A 90 9.53 -19.12 -8.99
C LYS A 90 9.51 -18.31 -10.28
N LEU A 91 8.31 -18.05 -10.83
CA LEU A 91 8.08 -17.34 -12.07
C LEU A 91 7.68 -15.89 -11.74
N GLY A 92 8.64 -14.97 -11.79
CA GLY A 92 8.37 -13.54 -11.61
C GLY A 92 7.78 -12.90 -12.85
N GLY A 93 6.78 -12.04 -12.65
CA GLY A 93 5.99 -11.38 -13.68
C GLY A 93 4.61 -12.04 -13.87
N HIS A 94 3.74 -11.40 -14.62
CA HIS A 94 2.34 -11.81 -14.82
C HIS A 94 2.01 -12.03 -16.31
N ILE A 95 0.90 -12.69 -16.58
CA ILE A 95 0.34 -12.81 -17.93
C ILE A 95 -0.17 -11.43 -18.35
N GLU A 96 0.30 -10.91 -19.49
CA GLU A 96 -0.13 -9.60 -19.99
C GLU A 96 -1.64 -9.53 -20.14
N GLY A 97 -2.27 -8.52 -19.52
CA GLY A 97 -3.73 -8.33 -19.48
C GLY A 97 -4.44 -9.08 -18.35
N ALA A 98 -3.74 -9.84 -17.51
CA ALA A 98 -4.29 -10.35 -16.27
C ALA A 98 -4.24 -9.29 -15.16
N SER A 99 -5.21 -9.30 -14.25
CA SER A 99 -5.23 -8.48 -13.04
C SER A 99 -4.81 -9.29 -11.81
N GLY A 100 -4.19 -8.63 -10.83
CA GLY A 100 -3.89 -9.22 -9.53
C GLY A 100 -5.17 -9.42 -8.69
N PHE A 101 -5.30 -10.54 -8.04
CA PHE A 101 -6.26 -10.79 -6.96
C PHE A 101 -5.63 -11.79 -6.01
N SER A 102 -4.72 -11.29 -5.19
CA SER A 102 -3.85 -12.13 -4.37
C SER A 102 -4.61 -12.91 -3.29
N ALA A 103 -4.29 -14.19 -3.14
CA ALA A 103 -4.86 -15.03 -2.09
C ALA A 103 -4.56 -14.51 -0.67
N ILE A 104 -3.45 -13.76 -0.50
CA ILE A 104 -3.10 -13.17 0.80
C ILE A 104 -4.13 -12.13 1.26
N TRP A 105 -4.86 -11.46 0.35
CA TRP A 105 -5.91 -10.51 0.71
C TRP A 105 -7.05 -11.15 1.51
N LEU A 106 -7.23 -12.47 1.37
CA LEU A 106 -8.25 -13.21 2.12
C LEU A 106 -7.88 -13.39 3.61
N THR A 107 -6.59 -13.28 3.96
CA THR A 107 -6.07 -13.68 5.29
C THR A 107 -5.09 -12.70 5.92
N CYS A 108 -4.55 -11.71 5.18
CA CYS A 108 -3.58 -10.73 5.69
C CYS A 108 -4.10 -10.00 6.93
N ALA A 109 -3.22 -9.43 7.70
CA ALA A 109 -3.60 -8.48 8.73
C ALA A 109 -4.32 -7.29 8.06
N TYR A 110 -5.45 -6.90 8.62
CA TYR A 110 -6.23 -5.77 8.12
C TYR A 110 -6.78 -4.99 9.31
N ASP A 111 -6.44 -3.73 9.39
CA ASP A 111 -6.89 -2.82 10.43
C ASP A 111 -7.82 -1.77 9.80
N ASP A 112 -9.11 -1.89 10.08
CA ASP A 112 -10.16 -0.98 9.59
C ASP A 112 -9.92 0.47 10.08
N ASP A 113 -9.25 0.64 11.23
CA ASP A 113 -8.98 1.95 11.83
C ASP A 113 -7.70 2.61 11.27
N ALA A 114 -6.67 1.83 10.93
CA ALA A 114 -5.37 2.35 10.49
C ALA A 114 -5.45 3.11 9.15
N ASN A 115 -6.34 2.69 8.27
CA ASN A 115 -6.49 3.28 6.94
C ASN A 115 -7.52 4.44 6.89
N ASN A 116 -8.17 4.80 8.00
CA ASN A 116 -9.29 5.76 8.04
C ASN A 116 -10.38 5.48 6.99
N ASP A 117 -10.47 4.24 6.53
CA ASP A 117 -11.37 3.82 5.45
C ASP A 117 -12.74 3.39 5.99
N ASN A 118 -12.81 3.00 7.26
CA ASN A 118 -14.02 2.49 7.93
C ASN A 118 -14.69 1.30 7.21
N ARG A 119 -13.97 0.63 6.31
CA ARG A 119 -14.43 -0.54 5.56
C ARG A 119 -13.79 -1.80 6.11
N THR A 120 -14.59 -2.84 6.19
CA THR A 120 -14.10 -4.18 6.52
C THR A 120 -13.30 -4.75 5.35
N ARG A 121 -12.43 -5.75 5.63
CA ARG A 121 -11.76 -6.52 4.58
C ARG A 121 -12.73 -7.04 3.53
N GLU A 122 -13.89 -7.51 3.96
CA GLU A 122 -14.91 -8.07 3.07
C GLU A 122 -15.45 -7.02 2.09
N GLU A 123 -15.75 -5.82 2.57
CA GLU A 123 -16.18 -4.71 1.72
C GLU A 123 -15.08 -4.30 0.72
N ARG A 124 -13.81 -4.32 1.14
CA ARG A 124 -12.67 -4.05 0.24
C ARG A 124 -12.52 -5.13 -0.83
N LEU A 125 -12.72 -6.40 -0.49
CA LEU A 125 -12.70 -7.51 -1.46
C LEU A 125 -13.87 -7.39 -2.46
N GLU A 126 -15.07 -6.99 -2.03
CA GLU A 126 -16.20 -6.74 -2.90
C GLU A 126 -15.94 -5.58 -3.87
N ILE A 127 -15.32 -4.50 -3.38
CA ILE A 127 -14.87 -3.37 -4.21
C ILE A 127 -13.85 -3.85 -5.25
N ALA A 128 -12.85 -4.63 -4.83
CA ALA A 128 -11.86 -5.18 -5.77
C ALA A 128 -12.48 -6.06 -6.85
N MET A 129 -13.54 -6.83 -6.52
CA MET A 129 -14.29 -7.57 -7.53
C MET A 129 -15.02 -6.63 -8.51
N GLU A 130 -15.67 -5.58 -8.00
CA GLU A 130 -16.40 -4.61 -8.83
C GLU A 130 -15.47 -3.86 -9.78
N GLU A 131 -14.35 -3.35 -9.28
CA GLU A 131 -13.33 -2.63 -10.07
C GLU A 131 -12.73 -3.51 -11.18
N LYS A 132 -12.55 -4.81 -10.91
CA LYS A 132 -12.07 -5.78 -11.92
C LYS A 132 -13.18 -6.34 -12.82
N GLY A 133 -14.40 -5.81 -12.72
CA GLY A 133 -15.55 -6.24 -13.55
C GLY A 133 -16.05 -7.65 -13.26
N ILE A 134 -15.79 -8.16 -12.03
CA ILE A 134 -16.21 -9.51 -11.62
C ILE A 134 -17.63 -9.48 -11.09
N SER A 135 -18.53 -10.14 -11.79
CA SER A 135 -19.94 -10.32 -11.43
C SER A 135 -20.33 -11.79 -11.47
N ALA A 136 -21.57 -12.11 -11.09
CA ALA A 136 -22.06 -13.47 -11.08
C ALA A 136 -22.00 -14.18 -12.45
N ASP A 137 -22.02 -13.44 -13.55
CA ASP A 137 -22.03 -13.98 -14.91
C ASP A 137 -20.67 -13.82 -15.64
N THR A 138 -19.67 -13.25 -14.98
CA THR A 138 -18.30 -13.11 -15.51
C THR A 138 -17.62 -14.47 -15.52
N LYS A 139 -16.94 -14.79 -16.62
CA LYS A 139 -16.07 -15.97 -16.68
C LYS A 139 -14.71 -15.61 -16.07
N VAL A 140 -14.28 -16.34 -15.05
CA VAL A 140 -13.03 -16.06 -14.38
C VAL A 140 -12.06 -17.23 -14.53
N ILE A 141 -10.84 -16.94 -14.96
CA ILE A 141 -9.72 -17.87 -14.87
C ILE A 141 -8.74 -17.32 -13.84
N VAL A 142 -8.53 -18.06 -12.77
CA VAL A 142 -7.56 -17.72 -11.71
C VAL A 142 -6.33 -18.58 -11.90
N TYR A 143 -5.15 -17.99 -11.84
CA TYR A 143 -3.91 -18.76 -11.95
C TYR A 143 -2.92 -18.51 -10.82
N ASP A 144 -2.08 -19.50 -10.58
CA ASP A 144 -0.89 -19.47 -9.74
C ASP A 144 0.13 -20.52 -10.24
N GLU A 145 1.19 -20.77 -9.47
CA GLU A 145 2.22 -21.77 -9.83
C GLU A 145 1.91 -23.19 -9.35
N ASN A 146 1.11 -23.38 -8.31
CA ASN A 146 0.91 -24.66 -7.62
C ASN A 146 -0.56 -25.03 -7.39
N GLY A 147 -1.50 -24.19 -7.78
CA GLY A 147 -2.94 -24.41 -7.65
C GLY A 147 -3.51 -24.12 -6.26
N THR A 148 -2.70 -23.71 -5.28
CA THR A 148 -3.16 -23.47 -3.90
C THR A 148 -3.80 -22.10 -3.75
N ASP A 149 -3.10 -21.05 -4.18
CA ASP A 149 -3.56 -19.68 -4.09
C ASP A 149 -4.75 -19.46 -5.03
N ALA A 150 -4.65 -19.98 -6.27
CA ALA A 150 -5.73 -19.91 -7.23
C ALA A 150 -6.98 -20.68 -6.76
N ALA A 151 -6.82 -21.80 -6.06
CA ALA A 151 -7.95 -22.53 -5.49
C ALA A 151 -8.65 -21.74 -4.39
N ALA A 152 -7.90 -21.07 -3.50
CA ALA A 152 -8.46 -20.25 -2.43
C ALA A 152 -9.26 -19.06 -3.00
N VAL A 153 -8.71 -18.35 -4.00
CA VAL A 153 -9.42 -17.26 -4.68
C VAL A 153 -10.65 -17.78 -5.43
N ALA A 154 -10.54 -18.92 -6.13
CA ALA A 154 -11.68 -19.49 -6.84
C ALA A 154 -12.81 -19.92 -5.89
N GLU A 155 -12.48 -20.47 -4.71
CA GLU A 155 -13.46 -20.79 -3.67
C GLU A 155 -14.17 -19.53 -3.17
N TYR A 156 -13.41 -18.47 -2.87
CA TYR A 156 -13.96 -17.18 -2.45
C TYR A 156 -14.93 -16.62 -3.49
N LEU A 157 -14.51 -16.50 -4.77
CA LEU A 157 -15.32 -15.96 -5.84
C LEU A 157 -16.59 -16.78 -6.08
N THR A 158 -16.49 -18.13 -6.02
CA THR A 158 -17.64 -19.02 -6.12
C THR A 158 -18.59 -18.81 -4.93
N GLY A 159 -18.06 -18.62 -3.72
CA GLY A 159 -18.82 -18.27 -2.53
C GLY A 159 -19.57 -16.94 -2.67
N LYS A 160 -19.04 -15.99 -3.45
CA LYS A 160 -19.69 -14.72 -3.83
C LYS A 160 -20.68 -14.85 -4.98
N GLY A 161 -20.87 -16.05 -5.51
CA GLY A 161 -21.89 -16.34 -6.53
C GLY A 161 -21.41 -16.23 -7.97
N VAL A 162 -20.11 -16.11 -8.22
CA VAL A 162 -19.54 -16.20 -9.58
C VAL A 162 -19.69 -17.63 -10.10
N LYS A 163 -20.35 -17.80 -11.25
CA LYS A 163 -20.82 -19.11 -11.74
C LYS A 163 -19.76 -19.91 -12.51
N ASP A 164 -18.85 -19.23 -13.20
CA ASP A 164 -17.81 -19.85 -14.04
C ASP A 164 -16.43 -19.39 -13.57
N VAL A 165 -15.90 -20.09 -12.58
CA VAL A 165 -14.54 -19.87 -12.06
C VAL A 165 -13.72 -21.11 -12.32
N ARG A 166 -12.59 -20.95 -13.02
CA ARG A 166 -11.68 -22.04 -13.38
C ARG A 166 -10.26 -21.71 -12.96
N VAL A 167 -9.48 -22.74 -12.60
CA VAL A 167 -8.09 -22.60 -12.18
C VAL A 167 -7.15 -23.02 -13.31
N PHE A 168 -6.09 -22.21 -13.50
CA PHE A 168 -5.00 -22.48 -14.45
C PHE A 168 -3.66 -22.54 -13.74
N GLU A 169 -2.83 -23.51 -14.06
CA GLU A 169 -1.49 -23.65 -13.55
C GLU A 169 -0.51 -22.86 -14.43
N LEU A 170 0.12 -21.82 -13.88
CA LEU A 170 1.00 -20.90 -14.60
C LEU A 170 2.17 -21.59 -15.31
N ALA A 171 2.66 -22.70 -14.75
CA ALA A 171 3.72 -23.52 -15.38
C ALA A 171 3.33 -24.07 -16.77
N LYS A 172 2.03 -24.09 -17.11
CA LYS A 172 1.52 -24.52 -18.43
C LYS A 172 1.36 -23.35 -19.41
N TRP A 173 1.63 -22.12 -18.98
CA TRP A 173 1.60 -20.94 -19.85
C TRP A 173 2.73 -21.02 -20.89
N ASP A 174 2.39 -20.88 -22.15
CA ASP A 174 3.34 -20.93 -23.27
C ASP A 174 3.76 -19.54 -23.82
N GLY A 175 3.20 -18.48 -23.23
CA GLY A 175 3.56 -17.09 -23.53
C GLY A 175 4.66 -16.54 -22.62
N ALA A 176 5.10 -15.31 -22.90
CA ALA A 176 5.99 -14.58 -22.00
C ALA A 176 5.20 -14.04 -20.79
N LEU A 177 5.91 -13.82 -19.68
CA LEU A 177 5.42 -13.02 -18.55
C LEU A 177 5.99 -11.61 -18.68
N VAL A 178 5.19 -10.60 -18.37
CA VAL A 178 5.60 -9.21 -18.30
C VAL A 178 5.94 -8.81 -16.88
N LYS A 179 6.85 -7.85 -16.72
CA LYS A 179 7.31 -7.34 -15.43
C LYS A 179 7.23 -5.82 -15.41
N TYR A 180 7.08 -5.23 -14.24
CA TYR A 180 7.28 -3.80 -14.10
C TYR A 180 8.73 -3.45 -14.41
N THR A 181 8.96 -2.28 -14.99
CA THR A 181 10.30 -1.89 -15.48
C THR A 181 11.33 -1.86 -14.35
N ASN A 182 10.96 -1.27 -13.22
CA ASN A 182 11.83 -1.10 -12.06
C ASN A 182 11.28 -1.82 -10.82
N TYR A 183 10.71 -3.04 -10.99
CA TYR A 183 10.14 -3.81 -9.89
C TYR A 183 11.10 -4.02 -8.72
N GLN A 184 12.43 -3.94 -8.98
CA GLN A 184 13.47 -4.14 -7.96
C GLN A 184 13.52 -3.04 -6.91
N THR A 185 12.85 -1.90 -7.12
CA THR A 185 12.83 -0.80 -6.14
C THR A 185 11.98 -1.11 -4.90
N ILE A 186 11.04 -2.06 -5.05
CA ILE A 186 10.16 -2.54 -3.98
C ILE A 186 10.51 -4.01 -3.73
N LEU A 187 11.03 -4.31 -2.54
CA LEU A 187 11.55 -5.63 -2.20
C LEU A 187 10.51 -6.48 -1.47
N PRO A 188 10.26 -7.72 -1.91
CA PRO A 188 9.52 -8.67 -1.09
C PRO A 188 10.19 -8.89 0.27
N PRO A 189 9.45 -9.17 1.35
CA PRO A 189 10.02 -9.54 2.64
C PRO A 189 11.02 -10.70 2.55
N SER A 190 10.79 -11.66 1.65
CA SER A 190 11.70 -12.80 1.41
C SER A 190 13.05 -12.37 0.83
N VAL A 191 13.09 -11.31 0.03
CA VAL A 191 14.33 -10.72 -0.49
C VAL A 191 15.06 -9.96 0.62
N VAL A 192 14.33 -9.16 1.41
CA VAL A 192 14.89 -8.46 2.58
C VAL A 192 15.50 -9.46 3.56
N LYS A 193 14.81 -10.59 3.81
CA LYS A 193 15.33 -11.68 4.65
C LYS A 193 16.67 -12.22 4.13
N LYS A 194 16.79 -12.47 2.84
CA LYS A 194 18.04 -12.92 2.22
C LYS A 194 19.17 -11.90 2.39
N LEU A 195 18.88 -10.61 2.23
CA LEU A 195 19.87 -9.54 2.43
C LEU A 195 20.35 -9.50 3.89
N ILE A 196 19.43 -9.62 4.86
CA ILE A 196 19.76 -9.70 6.30
C ILE A 196 20.63 -10.92 6.60
N ASP A 197 20.35 -12.07 5.98
CA ASP A 197 21.11 -13.32 6.12
C ASP A 197 22.48 -13.28 5.39
N GLY A 198 22.77 -12.19 4.67
CA GLY A 198 24.02 -12.02 3.92
C GLY A 198 24.07 -12.81 2.61
N GLU A 199 22.93 -13.22 2.09
CA GLU A 199 22.82 -13.89 0.82
C GLU A 199 22.91 -12.91 -0.36
N THR A 200 23.40 -13.40 -1.49
CA THR A 200 23.43 -12.62 -2.73
C THR A 200 22.10 -12.75 -3.46
N VAL A 201 21.50 -11.60 -3.80
CA VAL A 201 20.32 -11.49 -4.65
C VAL A 201 20.74 -10.90 -5.99
N ALA A 202 20.56 -11.64 -7.07
CA ALA A 202 21.11 -11.28 -8.39
C ALA A 202 20.55 -9.95 -8.91
N GLU A 203 19.29 -9.67 -8.64
CA GLU A 203 18.58 -8.46 -9.03
C GLU A 203 19.07 -7.20 -8.28
N ILE A 204 19.63 -7.38 -7.09
CA ILE A 204 20.16 -6.29 -6.24
C ILE A 204 21.67 -6.09 -6.51
N GLY A 205 22.38 -7.17 -6.80
CA GLY A 205 23.82 -7.13 -7.04
C GLY A 205 24.66 -7.06 -5.76
N GLU A 206 25.72 -6.24 -5.77
CA GLU A 206 26.64 -6.10 -4.62
C GLU A 206 26.00 -5.23 -3.53
N VAL A 207 25.81 -5.80 -2.36
CA VAL A 207 25.32 -5.11 -1.16
C VAL A 207 26.49 -4.64 -0.33
N LYS A 208 26.55 -3.35 -0.05
CA LYS A 208 27.55 -2.74 0.83
C LYS A 208 26.87 -2.09 2.01
N ASP A 209 27.42 -2.31 3.20
CA ASP A 209 26.94 -1.65 4.42
C ASP A 209 25.39 -1.63 4.49
N LEU A 210 24.78 -2.83 4.52
CA LEU A 210 23.33 -2.98 4.59
C LEU A 210 22.78 -2.28 5.83
N LYS A 211 21.78 -1.44 5.64
CA LYS A 211 20.97 -0.81 6.67
C LYS A 211 19.51 -1.17 6.45
N ILE A 212 18.86 -1.66 7.47
CA ILE A 212 17.41 -1.74 7.53
C ILE A 212 16.96 -0.58 8.40
N LEU A 213 16.10 0.29 7.90
CA LEU A 213 15.56 1.42 8.64
C LEU A 213 14.07 1.25 8.81
N GLU A 214 13.58 1.37 10.03
CA GLU A 214 12.15 1.46 10.29
C GLU A 214 11.79 2.92 10.54
N PHE A 215 10.87 3.43 9.74
CA PHE A 215 10.44 4.82 9.80
C PHE A 215 8.98 4.90 10.19
N SER A 216 8.70 5.51 11.35
CA SER A 216 7.36 5.62 11.91
C SER A 216 7.26 6.83 12.84
N TRP A 217 6.06 7.24 13.18
CA TRP A 217 5.84 8.36 14.08
C TRP A 217 6.01 7.98 15.55
N GLY A 218 6.66 8.86 16.30
CA GLY A 218 6.88 8.75 17.74
C GLY A 218 8.19 8.08 18.09
N ASP A 219 8.45 7.95 19.40
CA ASP A 219 9.63 7.22 19.89
C ASP A 219 9.46 5.70 19.69
N GLU A 220 10.52 4.94 19.96
CA GLU A 220 10.55 3.47 19.77
C GLU A 220 9.43 2.72 20.52
N GLU A 221 8.90 3.24 21.62
CA GLU A 221 7.81 2.64 22.39
C GLU A 221 6.45 3.05 21.82
N VAL A 222 6.30 4.31 21.44
CA VAL A 222 5.04 4.88 20.90
C VAL A 222 4.75 4.33 19.52
N SER A 223 5.77 4.21 18.68
CA SER A 223 5.66 3.65 17.33
C SER A 223 5.37 2.13 17.32
N GLY A 224 5.59 1.45 18.44
CA GLY A 224 5.48 -0.01 18.51
C GLY A 224 6.73 -0.77 18.06
N TYR A 225 7.80 -0.06 17.65
CA TYR A 225 9.05 -0.66 17.21
C TYR A 225 9.63 -1.65 18.22
N THR A 226 9.67 -1.30 19.51
CA THR A 226 10.19 -2.20 20.55
C THR A 226 9.35 -3.48 20.74
N ALA A 227 8.09 -3.46 20.34
CA ALA A 227 7.20 -4.62 20.42
C ALA A 227 7.43 -5.62 19.28
N GLY A 228 7.88 -5.13 18.10
CA GLY A 228 8.20 -6.00 16.97
C GLY A 228 8.57 -5.20 15.72
N HIS A 229 9.75 -5.49 15.16
CA HIS A 229 10.27 -4.85 13.95
C HIS A 229 11.02 -5.86 13.08
N VAL A 230 11.35 -5.48 11.85
CA VAL A 230 12.19 -6.28 10.96
C VAL A 230 13.58 -6.45 11.59
N PRO A 231 14.13 -7.67 11.68
CA PRO A 231 15.41 -7.89 12.34
C PRO A 231 16.51 -6.95 11.83
N THR A 232 17.31 -6.44 12.75
CA THR A 232 18.39 -5.45 12.54
C THR A 232 17.92 -4.04 12.16
N ALA A 233 16.63 -3.78 12.04
CA ALA A 233 16.13 -2.44 11.72
C ALA A 233 16.55 -1.43 12.82
N ILE A 234 16.89 -0.23 12.38
CA ILE A 234 17.15 0.93 13.23
C ILE A 234 15.94 1.86 13.08
N HIS A 235 15.36 2.26 14.19
CA HIS A 235 14.23 3.17 14.21
C HIS A 235 14.66 4.62 13.93
N ILE A 236 13.89 5.30 13.11
CA ILE A 236 13.94 6.75 12.90
C ILE A 236 12.53 7.29 13.10
N ASN A 237 12.37 8.24 14.03
CA ASN A 237 11.11 8.95 14.23
C ASN A 237 10.89 9.95 13.07
N SER A 238 9.66 10.03 12.58
CA SER A 238 9.32 11.00 11.53
C SER A 238 9.56 12.45 11.96
N ASP A 239 9.43 12.76 13.25
CA ASP A 239 9.73 14.09 13.80
C ASP A 239 11.24 14.44 13.73
N ASP A 240 12.13 13.50 13.37
CA ASP A 240 13.55 13.76 13.15
C ASP A 240 13.87 14.28 11.72
N VAL A 241 12.87 14.30 10.84
CA VAL A 241 12.99 14.78 9.45
C VAL A 241 11.95 15.84 9.07
N ASP A 242 10.92 16.02 9.89
CA ASP A 242 9.85 17.00 9.68
C ASP A 242 9.79 18.00 10.84
N ASP A 243 9.66 19.30 10.53
CA ASP A 243 9.61 20.38 11.54
C ASP A 243 8.22 20.43 12.22
N GLU A 244 8.09 19.81 13.38
CA GLU A 244 6.87 19.82 14.21
C GLU A 244 6.36 21.23 14.58
N ASN A 245 7.26 22.22 14.61
CA ASN A 245 6.92 23.60 14.93
C ASN A 245 6.40 24.37 13.72
N ASN A 246 6.48 23.79 12.52
CA ASN A 246 6.11 24.40 11.26
C ASN A 246 5.18 23.49 10.43
N ILE A 247 4.19 22.88 11.08
CA ILE A 247 3.15 22.04 10.47
C ILE A 247 3.75 20.83 9.72
N TYR A 248 4.86 20.27 10.21
CA TYR A 248 5.50 19.07 9.65
C TYR A 248 5.93 19.21 8.18
N ILE A 249 6.40 20.40 7.76
CA ILE A 249 7.16 20.53 6.51
C ILE A 249 8.54 19.91 6.68
N LEU A 250 9.18 19.58 5.58
CA LEU A 250 10.51 18.97 5.58
C LEU A 250 11.52 19.83 6.35
N ASP A 251 12.33 19.19 7.18
CA ASP A 251 13.41 19.86 7.87
C ASP A 251 14.55 20.26 6.92
N LYS A 252 15.42 21.14 7.40
CA LYS A 252 16.55 21.62 6.62
C LYS A 252 17.57 20.51 6.36
N ASP A 253 18.29 20.62 5.26
CA ASP A 253 19.31 19.65 4.84
C ASP A 253 20.28 19.28 5.97
N GLU A 254 20.71 20.25 6.78
CA GLU A 254 21.66 19.99 7.88
C GLU A 254 21.08 18.98 8.89
N ILE A 255 19.78 19.07 9.21
CA ILE A 255 19.08 18.17 10.12
C ILE A 255 18.94 16.79 9.45
N LEU A 256 18.50 16.75 8.19
CA LEU A 256 18.36 15.50 7.42
C LEU A 256 19.70 14.74 7.36
N PHE A 257 20.82 15.44 7.08
CA PHE A 257 22.14 14.84 7.08
C PHE A 257 22.56 14.35 8.47
N GLU A 258 22.22 15.06 9.54
CA GLU A 258 22.50 14.63 10.90
C GLU A 258 21.72 13.37 11.25
N THR A 259 20.42 13.32 10.95
CA THR A 259 19.56 12.17 11.20
C THR A 259 20.08 10.92 10.52
N VAL A 260 20.40 10.97 9.22
CA VAL A 260 20.90 9.79 8.50
C VAL A 260 22.30 9.37 8.94
N LYS A 261 23.18 10.31 9.32
CA LYS A 261 24.50 10.00 9.92
C LYS A 261 24.35 9.32 11.27
N ASN A 262 23.41 9.74 12.09
CA ASN A 262 23.13 9.13 13.39
C ASN A 262 22.62 7.70 13.21
N ALA A 263 21.86 7.41 12.15
CA ALA A 263 21.46 6.05 11.78
C ALA A 263 22.60 5.22 11.15
N GLY A 264 23.77 5.81 10.93
CA GLY A 264 24.95 5.14 10.38
C GLY A 264 24.93 4.99 8.86
N VAL A 265 24.15 5.82 8.15
CA VAL A 265 24.00 5.78 6.69
C VAL A 265 25.03 6.66 6.00
N THR A 266 25.57 6.19 4.87
CA THR A 266 26.45 6.94 3.96
C THR A 266 25.90 6.88 2.54
N VAL A 267 26.44 7.70 1.63
CA VAL A 267 26.08 7.66 0.19
C VAL A 267 26.26 6.29 -0.46
N ASP A 268 27.15 5.45 0.09
CA ASP A 268 27.49 4.13 -0.46
C ASP A 268 26.75 2.98 0.25
N SER A 269 25.98 3.27 1.30
CA SER A 269 25.16 2.26 1.98
C SER A 269 24.10 1.68 1.06
N THR A 270 23.75 0.42 1.27
CA THR A 270 22.54 -0.20 0.74
C THR A 270 21.47 -0.12 1.81
N VAL A 271 20.40 0.61 1.55
CA VAL A 271 19.35 0.89 2.54
C VAL A 271 18.04 0.26 2.09
N VAL A 272 17.40 -0.48 2.99
CA VAL A 272 16.01 -0.92 2.87
C VAL A 272 15.20 -0.20 3.92
N VAL A 273 14.18 0.55 3.49
CA VAL A 273 13.28 1.24 4.40
C VAL A 273 12.02 0.41 4.57
N THR A 274 11.63 0.24 5.82
CA THR A 274 10.37 -0.40 6.25
C THR A 274 9.69 0.52 7.26
N GLY A 275 8.53 0.14 7.75
CA GLY A 275 7.80 0.90 8.76
C GLY A 275 6.31 0.84 8.49
N GLU A 276 5.59 1.81 9.02
CA GLU A 276 4.15 1.89 8.89
C GLU A 276 3.77 2.42 7.50
N GLY A 277 3.30 1.53 6.61
CA GLY A 277 2.70 1.92 5.32
C GLY A 277 3.51 2.93 4.51
N LEU A 278 2.96 4.13 4.35
CA LEU A 278 3.50 5.25 3.55
C LEU A 278 4.82 5.81 4.04
N PHE A 279 5.12 5.64 5.32
CA PHE A 279 6.28 6.23 5.97
C PHE A 279 7.58 5.78 5.30
N SER A 280 7.67 4.50 4.94
CA SER A 280 8.88 3.97 4.28
C SER A 280 9.22 4.69 2.98
N CYS A 281 8.22 5.03 2.17
CA CYS A 281 8.41 5.75 0.91
C CYS A 281 8.92 7.17 1.13
N HIS A 282 8.46 7.85 2.19
CA HIS A 282 8.88 9.21 2.51
C HIS A 282 10.37 9.27 2.87
N LEU A 283 10.81 8.47 3.86
CA LEU A 283 12.23 8.41 4.22
C LEU A 283 13.10 7.94 3.04
N ALA A 284 12.64 6.96 2.26
CA ALA A 284 13.35 6.48 1.09
C ALA A 284 13.55 7.60 0.04
N THR A 285 12.57 8.49 -0.13
CA THR A 285 12.68 9.67 -0.99
C THR A 285 13.73 10.65 -0.45
N ILE A 286 13.72 10.93 0.85
CA ILE A 286 14.74 11.78 1.50
C ILE A 286 16.14 11.19 1.30
N LEU A 287 16.32 9.88 1.49
CA LEU A 287 17.60 9.21 1.27
C LEU A 287 18.09 9.33 -0.18
N LYS A 288 17.18 9.20 -1.16
CA LYS A 288 17.49 9.44 -2.58
C LYS A 288 17.88 10.90 -2.83
N TYR A 289 17.11 11.84 -2.30
CA TYR A 289 17.40 13.27 -2.37
C TYR A 289 18.81 13.59 -1.83
N LEU A 290 19.15 13.10 -0.65
CA LEU A 290 20.48 13.30 -0.05
C LEU A 290 21.59 12.64 -0.86
N GLY A 291 21.31 11.60 -1.63
CA GLY A 291 22.27 10.96 -2.55
C GLY A 291 22.66 9.53 -2.22
N VAL A 292 21.92 8.84 -1.36
CA VAL A 292 22.14 7.40 -1.13
C VAL A 292 21.86 6.64 -2.43
N LYS A 293 22.85 5.86 -2.88
CA LYS A 293 22.81 5.23 -4.21
C LYS A 293 21.81 4.09 -4.31
N ASN A 294 21.78 3.24 -3.28
CA ASN A 294 21.01 2.01 -3.27
C ASN A 294 19.95 2.09 -2.16
N VAL A 295 18.77 2.61 -2.50
CA VAL A 295 17.63 2.72 -1.61
C VAL A 295 16.49 1.90 -2.15
N TYR A 296 15.89 1.11 -1.28
CA TYR A 296 14.76 0.23 -1.55
C TYR A 296 13.70 0.40 -0.46
N ILE A 297 12.46 0.09 -0.76
CA ILE A 297 11.39 -0.05 0.22
C ILE A 297 10.98 -1.52 0.36
N MET A 298 10.53 -1.94 1.53
CA MET A 298 9.97 -3.28 1.72
C MET A 298 8.47 -3.26 1.40
N SER A 299 8.05 -4.20 0.56
CA SER A 299 6.65 -4.38 0.15
C SER A 299 5.77 -4.70 1.37
N GLY A 300 4.58 -4.09 1.45
CA GLY A 300 3.64 -4.31 2.53
C GLY A 300 4.06 -3.73 3.89
N GLY A 301 5.11 -2.90 3.94
CA GLY A 301 5.59 -2.28 5.18
C GLY A 301 5.95 -3.29 6.27
N ALA A 302 5.87 -2.89 7.55
CA ALA A 302 6.18 -3.77 8.67
C ALA A 302 5.26 -5.01 8.76
N SER A 303 3.98 -4.85 8.40
CA SER A 303 3.01 -5.97 8.37
C SER A 303 3.39 -7.02 7.35
N GLY A 304 3.94 -6.64 6.19
CA GLY A 304 4.38 -7.57 5.16
C GLY A 304 5.41 -8.58 5.65
N TRP A 305 6.26 -8.20 6.64
CA TRP A 305 7.21 -9.13 7.26
C TRP A 305 6.53 -10.29 8.00
N THR A 306 5.55 -9.97 8.83
CA THR A 306 4.81 -10.97 9.62
C THR A 306 3.82 -11.76 8.77
N ASP A 307 3.18 -11.13 7.78
CA ASP A 307 2.31 -11.79 6.81
C ASP A 307 3.07 -12.79 5.93
N ALA A 308 4.35 -12.54 5.66
CA ALA A 308 5.24 -13.51 5.03
C ALA A 308 5.68 -14.66 5.96
N GLY A 309 5.24 -14.65 7.22
CA GLY A 309 5.51 -15.69 8.22
C GLY A 309 6.86 -15.57 8.92
N TYR A 310 7.52 -14.43 8.85
CA TYR A 310 8.80 -14.18 9.52
C TYR A 310 8.60 -13.69 10.95
N GLU A 311 9.51 -14.07 11.84
CA GLU A 311 9.50 -13.59 13.23
C GLU A 311 10.06 -12.17 13.30
N ALA A 312 9.34 -11.29 14.00
CA ALA A 312 9.81 -9.94 14.30
C ALA A 312 10.86 -9.97 15.41
N GLU A 313 11.84 -9.07 15.36
CA GLU A 313 12.76 -8.79 16.44
C GLU A 313 12.10 -7.86 17.46
N THR A 314 12.43 -7.99 18.74
CA THR A 314 11.90 -7.14 19.82
C THR A 314 13.03 -6.44 20.56
N GLY A 315 12.72 -5.30 21.17
CA GLY A 315 13.71 -4.45 21.85
C GLY A 315 14.22 -3.35 20.93
N SER A 316 15.41 -2.82 21.20
CA SER A 316 15.96 -1.68 20.44
C SER A 316 17.32 -2.03 19.85
N ASN A 317 17.51 -1.73 18.58
CA ASN A 317 18.80 -1.77 17.91
C ASN A 317 19.49 -0.41 18.01
N ILE A 318 20.71 -0.41 18.53
CA ILE A 318 21.48 0.84 18.72
C ILE A 318 22.26 1.14 17.44
N PRO A 319 21.99 2.27 16.76
CA PRO A 319 22.75 2.67 15.58
C PRO A 319 24.22 2.97 15.92
N VAL A 320 25.09 2.77 14.95
CA VAL A 320 26.49 3.18 15.02
C VAL A 320 26.67 4.39 14.11
N PRO A 321 26.68 5.61 14.64
CA PRO A 321 26.78 6.83 13.85
C PRO A 321 28.04 6.89 12.99
N VAL A 322 27.92 7.52 11.82
CA VAL A 322 29.06 7.83 10.96
C VAL A 322 29.41 9.31 11.03
N ALA A 323 30.69 9.62 10.97
CA ALA A 323 31.15 11.01 11.03
C ALA A 323 30.99 11.74 9.69
N ASP A 324 31.03 11.00 8.59
CA ASP A 324 31.00 11.52 7.23
C ASP A 324 29.97 10.73 6.43
N PHE A 325 28.99 11.43 5.87
CA PHE A 325 27.96 10.86 4.99
C PHE A 325 28.52 10.58 3.58
N GLY A 326 29.51 11.38 3.17
CA GLY A 326 30.09 11.37 1.82
C GLY A 326 29.57 12.51 0.92
N ALA A 327 28.75 13.41 1.47
CA ALA A 327 28.31 14.66 0.84
C ALA A 327 27.89 15.67 1.92
N ASP A 328 28.02 16.97 1.61
CA ASP A 328 27.60 18.08 2.49
C ASP A 328 26.36 18.83 1.96
N THR A 329 25.88 18.46 0.79
CA THR A 329 24.66 18.99 0.16
C THR A 329 23.97 17.85 -0.58
N PRO A 330 22.65 17.92 -0.79
CA PRO A 330 21.91 16.91 -1.55
C PRO A 330 22.53 16.67 -2.92
N LEU A 331 22.70 15.41 -3.29
CA LEU A 331 23.28 15.03 -4.59
C LEU A 331 22.22 14.87 -5.70
N ASN A 332 20.94 14.72 -5.32
CA ASN A 332 19.82 14.60 -6.24
C ASN A 332 18.72 15.62 -5.85
N PRO A 333 18.99 16.93 -5.94
CA PRO A 333 18.02 17.96 -5.52
C PRO A 333 16.70 17.86 -6.27
N ASP A 334 16.70 17.44 -7.52
CA ASP A 334 15.49 17.30 -8.37
C ASP A 334 14.51 16.19 -7.89
N TYR A 335 14.84 15.44 -6.82
CA TYR A 335 13.95 14.44 -6.23
C TYR A 335 12.83 15.06 -5.39
N ILE A 336 13.11 16.20 -4.74
CA ILE A 336 12.17 16.92 -3.88
C ILE A 336 12.08 18.37 -4.36
N ASP A 337 10.89 18.77 -4.77
CA ASP A 337 10.59 20.13 -5.19
C ASP A 337 10.33 21.03 -3.97
N ASP A 338 10.89 22.22 -3.94
CA ASP A 338 10.46 23.26 -3.03
C ASP A 338 9.22 24.03 -3.55
N VAL A 339 8.70 24.96 -2.76
CA VAL A 339 7.51 25.75 -3.10
C VAL A 339 7.70 26.64 -4.34
N GLU A 340 8.92 27.09 -4.61
CA GLU A 340 9.22 27.90 -5.79
C GLU A 340 9.31 27.02 -7.05
N GLU A 341 9.90 25.84 -6.92
CA GLU A 341 10.01 24.87 -8.01
C GLU A 341 8.63 24.36 -8.42
N VAL A 342 7.78 23.95 -7.46
CA VAL A 342 6.40 23.53 -7.79
C VAL A 342 5.57 24.66 -8.38
N THR A 343 5.83 25.91 -7.98
CA THR A 343 5.17 27.08 -8.59
C THR A 343 5.55 27.21 -10.07
N LEU A 344 6.80 26.90 -10.43
CA LEU A 344 7.25 26.88 -11.83
C LEU A 344 6.65 25.69 -12.59
N LEU A 345 6.60 24.50 -11.97
CA LEU A 345 6.00 23.31 -12.58
C LEU A 345 4.51 23.48 -12.88
N LEU A 346 3.77 24.16 -12.02
CA LEU A 346 2.35 24.50 -12.27
C LEU A 346 2.15 25.37 -13.52
N ALA A 347 3.17 26.11 -13.95
CA ALA A 347 3.14 26.96 -15.13
C ALA A 347 3.79 26.33 -16.38
N ASP A 348 4.45 25.16 -16.24
CA ASP A 348 5.13 24.48 -17.34
C ASP A 348 4.18 23.54 -18.08
N GLU A 349 4.02 23.74 -19.39
CA GLU A 349 3.21 22.86 -20.26
C GLU A 349 3.74 21.42 -20.35
N ASN A 350 5.00 21.18 -20.00
CA ASN A 350 5.64 19.84 -20.00
C ASN A 350 5.62 19.17 -18.63
N ALA A 351 5.01 19.77 -17.62
CA ALA A 351 4.86 19.23 -16.29
C ALA A 351 3.38 19.14 -15.87
N GLN A 352 3.13 18.35 -14.85
CA GLN A 352 1.86 18.32 -14.13
C GLN A 352 2.14 18.13 -12.64
N VAL A 353 1.49 18.92 -11.82
CA VAL A 353 1.48 18.75 -10.36
C VAL A 353 0.24 17.96 -9.99
N VAL A 354 0.45 16.79 -9.40
CA VAL A 354 -0.60 15.77 -9.18
C VAL A 354 -0.96 15.70 -7.71
N ASP A 355 -2.22 15.98 -7.39
CA ASP A 355 -2.77 15.86 -6.04
C ASP A 355 -3.19 14.43 -5.74
N THR A 356 -2.55 13.81 -4.76
CA THR A 356 -2.81 12.42 -4.34
C THR A 356 -3.68 12.32 -3.08
N ARG A 357 -4.29 13.43 -2.66
CA ARG A 357 -5.18 13.49 -1.51
C ARG A 357 -6.59 13.01 -1.85
N ALA A 358 -7.42 12.82 -0.81
CA ALA A 358 -8.83 12.50 -1.00
C ALA A 358 -9.58 13.64 -1.75
N TYR A 359 -10.67 13.29 -2.45
CA TYR A 359 -11.45 14.26 -3.24
C TYR A 359 -11.96 15.45 -2.40
N LYS A 360 -12.37 15.22 -1.16
CA LYS A 360 -12.80 16.30 -0.24
C LYS A 360 -11.67 17.27 0.11
N GLU A 361 -10.42 16.77 0.17
CA GLU A 361 -9.26 17.63 0.37
C GLU A 361 -8.96 18.45 -0.88
N PHE A 362 -9.00 17.81 -2.06
CA PHE A 362 -8.81 18.45 -3.34
C PHE A 362 -9.84 19.56 -3.61
N THR A 363 -11.12 19.32 -3.31
CA THR A 363 -12.20 20.31 -3.49
C THR A 363 -12.22 21.39 -2.43
N GLY A 364 -11.45 21.23 -1.35
CA GLY A 364 -11.43 22.16 -0.23
C GLY A 364 -12.67 22.06 0.69
N GLU A 365 -13.36 20.94 0.68
CA GLU A 365 -14.40 20.62 1.67
C GLU A 365 -13.78 20.31 3.03
N SER A 366 -12.58 19.73 3.06
CA SER A 366 -11.77 19.41 4.24
C SER A 366 -10.30 19.69 3.94
N SER A 367 -9.51 20.01 4.98
CA SER A 367 -8.04 20.00 4.86
C SER A 367 -7.43 18.61 4.94
N GLY A 368 -8.20 17.63 5.45
CA GLY A 368 -7.72 16.29 5.76
C GLY A 368 -6.98 16.18 7.11
N TYR A 369 -6.66 17.30 7.75
CA TYR A 369 -5.82 17.35 8.95
C TYR A 369 -6.42 18.23 10.03
N SER A 370 -6.36 17.78 11.30
CA SER A 370 -6.89 18.52 12.43
C SER A 370 -6.07 19.77 12.80
N TYR A 371 -4.82 19.83 12.37
CA TYR A 371 -3.86 20.90 12.63
C TYR A 371 -3.69 21.87 11.45
N VAL A 372 -4.35 21.63 10.32
CA VAL A 372 -4.39 22.55 9.17
C VAL A 372 -5.81 23.08 9.03
N GLU A 373 -6.00 24.37 9.34
CA GLU A 373 -7.33 25.00 9.30
C GLU A 373 -7.81 25.31 7.88
N GLU A 374 -6.89 25.65 6.99
CA GLU A 374 -7.21 26.05 5.61
C GLU A 374 -7.34 24.83 4.70
N ALA A 375 -8.43 24.76 3.95
CA ALA A 375 -8.70 23.70 2.98
C ALA A 375 -8.66 24.27 1.55
N GLY A 376 -8.27 23.44 0.59
CA GLY A 376 -8.18 23.79 -0.82
C GLY A 376 -7.12 22.97 -1.56
N ARG A 377 -6.72 23.43 -2.75
CA ARG A 377 -5.68 22.81 -3.57
C ARG A 377 -4.76 23.85 -4.20
N LEU A 378 -3.64 23.42 -4.72
CA LEU A 378 -2.76 24.22 -5.56
C LEU A 378 -3.49 24.57 -6.86
N ASN A 379 -3.44 25.87 -7.26
CA ASN A 379 -4.07 26.30 -8.49
C ASN A 379 -3.32 25.73 -9.71
N GLY A 380 -4.04 24.96 -10.55
CA GLY A 380 -3.47 24.26 -11.70
C GLY A 380 -3.07 22.79 -11.43
N ALA A 381 -3.13 22.33 -10.18
CA ALA A 381 -2.90 20.93 -9.87
C ALA A 381 -4.00 20.03 -10.44
N ILE A 382 -3.61 18.82 -10.85
CA ILE A 382 -4.51 17.80 -11.37
C ILE A 382 -4.81 16.79 -10.26
N PHE A 383 -6.08 16.38 -10.17
CA PHE A 383 -6.46 15.32 -9.24
C PHE A 383 -6.00 13.96 -9.77
N GLY A 384 -5.16 13.28 -9.01
CA GLY A 384 -4.52 12.01 -9.41
C GLY A 384 -5.35 10.76 -9.15
N GLN A 385 -6.65 10.89 -8.87
CA GLN A 385 -7.53 9.78 -8.53
C GLN A 385 -8.88 9.94 -9.23
N GLU A 386 -9.78 8.97 -9.07
CA GLU A 386 -11.16 9.13 -9.55
C GLU A 386 -11.92 10.21 -8.78
N ASP A 387 -12.87 10.85 -9.44
CA ASP A 387 -13.58 12.09 -9.07
C ASP A 387 -14.50 11.98 -7.84
N GLY A 388 -14.28 11.02 -6.96
CA GLY A 388 -15.09 10.85 -5.76
C GLY A 388 -16.46 10.24 -6.03
N SER A 389 -16.65 9.57 -7.19
CA SER A 389 -17.77 8.63 -7.35
C SER A 389 -17.79 7.70 -6.15
N ALA A 390 -18.91 7.24 -5.74
CA ALA A 390 -19.32 6.51 -4.53
C ALA A 390 -18.26 5.82 -3.62
N GLN A 391 -17.06 5.57 -4.10
CA GLN A 391 -16.00 4.88 -3.36
C GLN A 391 -15.04 5.83 -2.62
N GLY A 392 -14.75 7.00 -3.19
CA GLY A 392 -13.82 7.97 -2.60
C GLY A 392 -14.47 9.05 -1.75
N ALA A 393 -15.78 9.24 -1.84
CA ALA A 393 -16.48 10.32 -1.16
C ALA A 393 -16.42 10.23 0.38
N ASP A 394 -16.27 9.04 0.92
CA ASP A 394 -16.30 8.77 2.36
C ASP A 394 -14.94 8.36 2.95
N CYS A 395 -13.87 8.28 2.16
CA CYS A 395 -12.53 8.03 2.67
C CYS A 395 -12.06 9.21 3.50
N ASN A 396 -12.12 9.08 4.81
CA ASN A 396 -11.74 10.08 5.81
C ASN A 396 -10.21 10.33 5.81
N GLY A 397 -9.67 10.80 4.69
CA GLY A 397 -8.26 11.17 4.58
C GLY A 397 -7.35 10.09 4.02
N SER A 398 -7.72 8.81 3.94
CA SER A 398 -6.91 7.84 3.24
C SER A 398 -7.30 7.76 1.77
N SER A 399 -6.46 8.35 0.92
CA SER A 399 -6.56 8.24 -0.53
C SER A 399 -5.79 7.03 -1.07
N MET A 400 -5.10 6.28 -0.20
CA MET A 400 -4.18 5.23 -0.64
C MET A 400 -4.87 3.99 -1.16
N MET A 401 -6.14 3.78 -0.84
CA MET A 401 -6.93 2.70 -1.43
C MET A 401 -6.97 2.72 -2.97
N TYR A 402 -6.68 3.85 -3.59
CA TYR A 402 -6.57 3.97 -5.03
C TYR A 402 -5.22 3.51 -5.58
N TYR A 403 -4.22 3.40 -4.71
CA TYR A 403 -2.84 3.07 -5.05
C TYR A 403 -2.35 1.79 -4.39
N GLU A 404 -3.03 1.32 -3.33
CA GLU A 404 -2.65 0.17 -2.54
C GLU A 404 -3.75 -0.88 -2.48
N ASN A 405 -3.33 -2.12 -2.51
CA ASN A 405 -4.15 -3.30 -2.30
C ASN A 405 -4.53 -3.45 -0.82
N ILE A 406 -5.34 -4.45 -0.52
CA ILE A 406 -5.83 -4.75 0.84
C ILE A 406 -4.68 -5.07 1.81
N ASP A 407 -3.60 -5.65 1.31
CA ASP A 407 -2.39 -6.01 2.07
C ASP A 407 -1.32 -4.90 2.11
N GLY A 408 -1.66 -3.66 1.75
CA GLY A 408 -0.75 -2.53 1.72
C GLY A 408 0.33 -2.59 0.64
N THR A 409 0.21 -3.52 -0.31
CA THR A 409 1.10 -3.56 -1.49
C THR A 409 0.60 -2.64 -2.59
N MET A 410 1.50 -2.25 -3.51
CA MET A 410 1.14 -1.45 -4.69
C MET A 410 0.02 -2.12 -5.50
N ARG A 411 -0.99 -1.37 -5.94
CA ARG A 411 -2.00 -1.83 -6.92
C ARG A 411 -1.38 -2.14 -8.28
N ASP A 412 -2.13 -2.84 -9.11
CA ASP A 412 -1.70 -3.16 -10.47
C ASP A 412 -1.38 -1.88 -11.25
N ALA A 413 -0.23 -1.88 -11.93
CA ALA A 413 0.20 -0.75 -12.75
C ALA A 413 -0.85 -0.35 -13.80
N SER A 414 -1.55 -1.33 -14.39
CA SER A 414 -2.62 -1.09 -15.37
C SER A 414 -3.79 -0.31 -14.77
N GLU A 415 -4.17 -0.61 -13.53
CA GLU A 415 -5.26 0.08 -12.82
C GLU A 415 -4.88 1.52 -12.48
N ILE A 416 -3.65 1.74 -11.98
CA ILE A 416 -3.14 3.09 -11.70
C ILE A 416 -3.07 3.93 -12.98
N LEU A 417 -2.53 3.36 -14.06
CA LEU A 417 -2.40 4.06 -15.35
C LEU A 417 -3.76 4.36 -15.99
N GLU A 418 -4.74 3.47 -15.86
CA GLU A 418 -6.12 3.69 -16.33
C GLU A 418 -6.79 4.82 -15.53
N MET A 419 -6.70 4.79 -14.21
CA MET A 419 -7.19 5.84 -13.32
C MET A 419 -6.55 7.20 -13.67
N TRP A 420 -5.25 7.26 -13.88
CA TRP A 420 -4.55 8.47 -14.30
C TRP A 420 -4.98 8.95 -15.67
N SER A 421 -5.16 8.05 -16.63
CA SER A 421 -5.69 8.40 -17.95
C SER A 421 -7.08 9.03 -17.87
N ASN A 422 -7.96 8.47 -17.02
CA ASN A 422 -9.30 8.99 -16.78
C ASN A 422 -9.27 10.37 -16.09
N SER A 423 -8.26 10.61 -15.26
CA SER A 423 -8.05 11.88 -14.54
C SER A 423 -7.21 12.90 -15.31
N ASN A 424 -6.88 12.65 -16.57
CA ASN A 424 -6.03 13.48 -17.44
C ASN A 424 -4.59 13.66 -16.95
N VAL A 425 -4.05 12.73 -16.17
CA VAL A 425 -2.61 12.68 -15.85
C VAL A 425 -1.87 12.14 -17.08
N ASP A 426 -1.00 12.97 -17.65
CA ASP A 426 -0.17 12.61 -18.82
C ASP A 426 1.19 12.08 -18.38
N VAL A 427 1.35 10.77 -18.39
CA VAL A 427 2.58 10.08 -17.98
C VAL A 427 3.81 10.38 -18.85
N ASN A 428 3.66 11.10 -19.94
CA ASN A 428 4.80 11.55 -20.77
C ASN A 428 5.39 12.88 -20.30
N LYS A 429 4.75 13.55 -19.35
CA LYS A 429 5.22 14.79 -18.75
C LYS A 429 6.05 14.52 -17.50
N HIS A 430 6.69 15.56 -16.98
CA HIS A 430 7.21 15.54 -15.62
C HIS A 430 6.04 15.54 -14.64
N LEU A 431 6.01 14.59 -13.71
CA LEU A 431 4.95 14.48 -12.70
C LEU A 431 5.52 14.82 -11.31
N SER A 432 5.12 15.96 -10.76
CA SER A 432 5.41 16.33 -9.38
C SER A 432 4.21 15.94 -8.52
N PHE A 433 4.39 15.01 -7.59
CA PHE A 433 3.32 14.53 -6.72
C PHE A 433 3.30 15.29 -5.41
N TYR A 434 2.09 15.62 -4.92
CA TYR A 434 1.93 16.20 -3.60
C TYR A 434 0.71 15.63 -2.85
N CYS A 435 0.75 15.74 -1.53
CA CYS A 435 -0.40 15.47 -0.67
C CYS A 435 -0.53 16.52 0.43
N GLY A 436 -0.75 16.15 1.67
CA GLY A 436 -0.76 17.10 2.80
C GLY A 436 0.61 17.50 3.28
N GLY A 437 1.51 16.54 3.45
CA GLY A 437 2.88 16.70 3.93
C GLY A 437 3.80 15.59 3.42
N GLY A 438 3.74 15.24 2.14
CA GLY A 438 4.70 14.41 1.42
C GLY A 438 4.48 12.89 1.46
N TYR A 439 3.96 12.32 2.52
CA TYR A 439 3.94 10.86 2.75
C TYR A 439 3.20 10.04 1.71
N ARG A 440 1.91 10.35 1.48
CA ARG A 440 1.08 9.68 0.46
C ARG A 440 1.65 9.89 -0.94
N ALA A 441 2.11 11.10 -1.22
CA ALA A 441 2.68 11.46 -2.50
C ALA A 441 4.01 10.75 -2.77
N ALA A 442 4.85 10.55 -1.75
CA ALA A 442 6.06 9.77 -1.85
C ALA A 442 5.76 8.32 -2.27
N ALA A 443 4.75 7.67 -1.67
CA ALA A 443 4.35 6.33 -2.05
C ALA A 443 3.92 6.26 -3.51
N VAL A 444 3.07 7.20 -3.96
CA VAL A 444 2.62 7.27 -5.36
C VAL A 444 3.78 7.50 -6.33
N MET A 445 4.75 8.35 -5.96
CA MET A 445 5.97 8.56 -6.75
C MET A 445 6.81 7.27 -6.86
N TRP A 446 6.98 6.53 -5.75
CA TRP A 446 7.71 5.25 -5.77
C TRP A 446 7.00 4.20 -6.64
N TYR A 447 5.67 4.15 -6.62
CA TYR A 447 4.88 3.29 -7.49
C TYR A 447 5.03 3.70 -8.96
N ALA A 448 4.99 5.01 -9.27
CA ALA A 448 5.28 5.52 -10.60
C ALA A 448 6.67 5.07 -11.10
N GLN A 449 7.69 5.20 -10.26
CA GLN A 449 9.05 4.78 -10.59
C GLN A 449 9.15 3.25 -10.76
N ALA A 450 8.47 2.46 -9.95
CA ALA A 450 8.42 1.00 -10.10
C ALA A 450 7.80 0.58 -11.45
N MET A 451 6.78 1.32 -11.92
CA MET A 451 6.19 1.15 -13.26
C MET A 451 7.14 1.56 -14.41
N GLY A 452 8.19 2.34 -14.13
CA GLY A 452 9.16 2.84 -15.10
C GLY A 452 8.99 4.31 -15.47
N LEU A 453 8.20 5.07 -14.74
CA LEU A 453 8.06 6.53 -14.92
C LEU A 453 9.13 7.24 -14.10
N GLU A 454 10.29 7.50 -14.72
CA GLU A 454 11.45 8.07 -14.02
C GLU A 454 11.43 9.59 -13.93
N ASN A 455 10.63 10.27 -14.77
CA ASN A 455 10.52 11.74 -14.79
C ASN A 455 9.51 12.22 -13.75
N THR A 456 9.85 12.05 -12.47
CA THR A 456 8.97 12.31 -11.31
C THR A 456 9.73 13.01 -10.20
N SER A 457 9.02 13.85 -9.43
CA SER A 457 9.50 14.49 -8.21
C SER A 457 8.42 14.51 -7.14
N LEU A 458 8.81 14.84 -5.92
CA LEU A 458 7.93 15.01 -4.77
C LEU A 458 7.90 16.47 -4.33
N TYR A 459 6.74 17.12 -4.37
CA TYR A 459 6.55 18.33 -3.57
C TYR A 459 6.24 17.90 -2.13
N ASN A 460 7.31 17.80 -1.33
CA ASN A 460 7.28 17.20 0.01
C ASN A 460 6.38 17.96 0.97
N ASP A 461 6.52 19.29 1.02
CA ASP A 461 5.77 20.13 1.95
C ASP A 461 4.26 20.17 1.65
N GLY A 462 3.89 19.78 0.44
CA GLY A 462 2.52 19.55 0.02
C GLY A 462 1.57 20.70 0.31
N TRP A 463 0.36 20.37 0.74
CA TRP A 463 -0.65 21.36 1.12
C TRP A 463 -0.24 22.16 2.35
N ALA A 464 0.44 21.55 3.32
CA ALA A 464 0.92 22.24 4.53
C ALA A 464 1.90 23.35 4.16
N GLY A 465 2.92 23.06 3.35
CA GLY A 465 3.89 24.03 2.87
C GLY A 465 3.24 25.14 2.04
N TRP A 466 2.28 24.79 1.16
CA TRP A 466 1.55 25.76 0.35
C TRP A 466 0.89 26.84 1.21
N ILE A 467 0.34 26.45 2.36
CA ILE A 467 -0.27 27.37 3.33
C ILE A 467 0.78 28.14 4.13
N VAL A 468 1.83 27.47 4.61
CA VAL A 468 2.94 28.09 5.35
C VAL A 468 3.61 29.19 4.54
N PHE A 469 3.79 28.98 3.24
CA PHE A 469 4.37 29.97 2.32
C PHE A 469 3.36 30.95 1.74
N GLU A 470 2.15 31.04 2.32
CA GLU A 470 1.10 31.99 1.97
C GLU A 470 0.75 32.03 0.47
N LYS A 471 0.76 30.88 -0.20
CA LYS A 471 0.41 30.79 -1.62
C LYS A 471 -1.10 30.74 -1.82
N ASP A 472 -1.56 31.18 -3.00
CA ASP A 472 -2.97 31.24 -3.36
C ASP A 472 -3.61 29.84 -3.47
N ALA A 473 -4.71 29.65 -2.75
CA ALA A 473 -5.48 28.40 -2.70
C ALA A 473 -6.74 28.46 -3.56
N VAL A 474 -7.12 27.37 -4.19
CA VAL A 474 -8.37 27.22 -4.93
C VAL A 474 -9.30 26.27 -4.20
N LYS A 475 -10.59 26.60 -4.16
CA LYS A 475 -11.68 25.82 -3.56
C LYS A 475 -12.79 25.55 -4.58
N GLY A 476 -13.57 24.51 -4.34
CA GLY A 476 -14.74 24.14 -5.14
C GLY A 476 -14.54 22.85 -5.91
N THR A 477 -15.60 22.43 -6.62
CA THR A 477 -15.58 21.23 -7.45
C THR A 477 -14.57 21.38 -8.59
N TYR A 478 -14.02 20.24 -9.03
CA TYR A 478 -13.16 20.20 -10.20
C TYR A 478 -14.01 20.42 -11.46
N GLU A 479 -14.03 21.63 -11.95
CA GLU A 479 -14.52 21.98 -13.28
C GLU A 479 -13.30 22.36 -14.09
N ASP A 480 -12.80 21.49 -14.93
CA ASP A 480 -11.66 21.60 -15.84
C ASP A 480 -10.43 22.40 -15.34
N PRO A 481 -9.20 21.98 -15.56
CA PRO A 481 -8.02 22.70 -15.13
C PRO A 481 -8.11 24.14 -15.68
N GLN A 482 -8.26 25.09 -14.76
CA GLN A 482 -8.19 26.49 -15.15
C GLN A 482 -6.77 26.75 -15.64
N PRO A 483 -6.58 27.34 -16.84
CA PRO A 483 -5.26 27.70 -17.28
C PRO A 483 -4.62 28.62 -16.23
N ALA A 484 -3.36 28.34 -15.90
CA ALA A 484 -2.58 29.23 -15.04
C ALA A 484 -2.62 30.66 -15.60
N ASN A 485 -3.02 31.64 -14.80
CA ASN A 485 -3.02 33.05 -15.18
C ASN A 485 -1.60 33.62 -15.10
#